data_2c352004c6b69868c074a914495302da
#
_entry.id   2c352004c6b69868c074a914495302da
#
_cell.length_a   1.000
_cell.length_b   1.000
_cell.length_c   1.000
_cell.angle_alpha   90.00
_cell.angle_beta   90.00
_cell.angle_gamma   90.00
#
_symmetry.space_group_name_H-M   'P 1'
#
loop_
_entity.id
_entity.type
_entity.pdbx_description
1 polymer ?
#
loop_
_entity_poly.entity_id
_entity_poly.type
_entity_poly.pdbx_seq_one_letter_code
_entity_poly.pdbx_strand_id
1 'polypeptide(L)'
;MKSDKKKDALLSMIRLGKPMTLGEQARLVMFLATPAILAQLTTTMMQYIDASMVGSMGAEASASIGLMETTMWLLGSICSATAAGFYVQVSHQLGSNDPARARSTLRQGIMSVLVVSALIGLVSLAVSPFLPTWLGGNSHITPTASAYFAIVATALPIFQFSIFGAGMLRSSGNMVVPSVMSVVMMSLDVVFNFFLIFPTRPVELFGAQIMMPGMGLGVVGAAIGTVSAELVAASITMYILCFRSKELSLRIDTGRFLPTWGVVKRALHISLPMGLQQTIMCSAYVMTTIIIAPLGTFAIAANSFGIIIESLCYMPGYGIADAATTLVGQSMGAGRHELMKRFAWLSVGLGVTVMAVMGVVMYVGAPTAMAMMTPAEEVRRLGVEVLRIEAFAEPMFAAAIVSYGVFVGAAKTLVPSIMNLISIWGVRISLAAMLAPSMGLRGVWIAMCIELCFRGFIFLVKLKFWNIQNSCKHYGKDQ
;
A
#
# COMPACT_ATOMS: atom_id res chain seq x y z
N MET A 1 9.69 19.99 -15.74
CA MET A 1 9.74 21.43 -15.46
C MET A 1 8.46 22.20 -15.77
N LYS A 2 7.91 22.23 -16.99
CA LYS A 2 6.64 22.98 -17.25
C LYS A 2 5.42 22.36 -16.53
N SER A 3 5.35 21.05 -16.45
CA SER A 3 4.26 20.30 -15.75
C SER A 3 4.26 20.57 -14.24
N ASP A 4 5.45 20.54 -13.61
CA ASP A 4 5.56 20.77 -12.16
C ASP A 4 5.17 22.18 -11.76
N LYS A 5 5.55 23.19 -12.57
CA LYS A 5 5.12 24.58 -12.32
C LYS A 5 3.60 24.74 -12.40
N LYS A 6 2.93 24.06 -13.34
CA LYS A 6 1.47 24.08 -13.43
C LYS A 6 0.81 23.38 -12.23
N LYS A 7 1.33 22.23 -11.82
CA LYS A 7 0.85 21.51 -10.64
C LYS A 7 0.99 22.36 -9.37
N ASP A 8 2.18 22.95 -9.15
CA ASP A 8 2.45 23.82 -7.98
C ASP A 8 1.52 25.05 -7.96
N ALA A 9 1.26 25.62 -9.15
CA ALA A 9 0.30 26.74 -9.27
C ALA A 9 -1.12 26.31 -8.90
N LEU A 10 -1.58 25.14 -9.33
CA LEU A 10 -2.92 24.63 -9.00
C LEU A 10 -3.04 24.28 -7.50
N LEU A 11 -2.00 23.71 -6.88
CA LEU A 11 -1.97 23.45 -5.43
C LEU A 11 -2.01 24.76 -4.63
N SER A 12 -1.30 25.81 -5.10
CA SER A 12 -1.34 27.12 -4.46
C SER A 12 -2.74 27.75 -4.49
N MET A 13 -3.54 27.49 -5.51
CA MET A 13 -4.92 27.96 -5.58
C MET A 13 -5.80 27.39 -4.47
N ILE A 14 -5.56 26.13 -4.06
CA ILE A 14 -6.27 25.53 -2.91
C ILE A 14 -5.96 26.33 -1.65
N ARG A 15 -4.67 26.56 -1.37
CA ARG A 15 -4.15 27.20 -0.16
C ARG A 15 -4.48 28.68 -0.06
N LEU A 16 -4.49 29.37 -1.20
CA LEU A 16 -4.78 30.82 -1.29
C LEU A 16 -6.26 31.14 -1.46
N GLY A 17 -7.14 30.14 -1.41
CA GLY A 17 -8.59 30.37 -1.54
C GLY A 17 -9.09 30.77 -2.92
N LYS A 18 -8.26 30.65 -3.98
CA LYS A 18 -8.63 31.06 -5.33
C LYS A 18 -9.65 30.08 -5.95
N PRO A 19 -10.63 30.56 -6.73
CA PRO A 19 -11.57 29.70 -7.40
C PRO A 19 -10.87 28.78 -8.41
N MET A 20 -11.34 27.55 -8.55
CA MET A 20 -10.83 26.57 -9.51
C MET A 20 -11.97 26.05 -10.39
N THR A 21 -11.75 26.01 -11.69
CA THR A 21 -12.66 25.40 -12.64
C THR A 21 -12.63 23.87 -12.53
N LEU A 22 -13.69 23.18 -12.97
CA LEU A 22 -13.73 21.72 -12.99
C LEU A 22 -12.57 21.11 -13.79
N GLY A 23 -12.19 21.73 -14.91
CA GLY A 23 -11.05 21.28 -15.73
C GLY A 23 -9.71 21.38 -14.99
N GLU A 24 -9.51 22.42 -14.18
CA GLU A 24 -8.30 22.58 -13.33
C GLU A 24 -8.28 21.56 -12.21
N GLN A 25 -9.43 21.29 -11.60
CA GLN A 25 -9.57 20.28 -10.56
C GLN A 25 -9.26 18.87 -11.11
N ALA A 26 -9.87 18.50 -12.23
CA ALA A 26 -9.63 17.20 -12.88
C ALA A 26 -8.15 17.06 -13.31
N ARG A 27 -7.56 18.12 -13.87
CA ARG A 27 -6.14 18.12 -14.23
C ARG A 27 -5.23 17.93 -13.03
N LEU A 28 -5.55 18.55 -11.89
CA LEU A 28 -4.77 18.39 -10.67
C LEU A 28 -4.87 16.97 -10.13
N VAL A 29 -6.06 16.36 -10.12
CA VAL A 29 -6.24 14.95 -9.76
C VAL A 29 -5.36 14.06 -10.64
N MET A 30 -5.37 14.26 -11.96
CA MET A 30 -4.55 13.48 -12.89
C MET A 30 -3.05 13.67 -12.67
N PHE A 31 -2.60 14.90 -12.40
CA PHE A 31 -1.17 15.18 -12.12
C PHE A 31 -0.66 14.48 -10.86
N LEU A 32 -1.50 14.28 -9.87
CA LEU A 32 -1.13 13.56 -8.66
C LEU A 32 -1.34 12.04 -8.79
N ALA A 33 -2.42 11.61 -9.42
CA ALA A 33 -2.75 10.20 -9.56
C ALA A 33 -1.76 9.45 -10.48
N THR A 34 -1.36 10.03 -11.61
CA THR A 34 -0.51 9.32 -12.58
C THR A 34 0.82 8.85 -11.99
N PRO A 35 1.64 9.68 -11.31
CA PRO A 35 2.86 9.21 -10.68
C PRO A 35 2.59 8.21 -9.54
N ALA A 36 1.51 8.40 -8.78
CA ALA A 36 1.15 7.51 -7.69
C ALA A 36 0.74 6.11 -8.20
N ILE A 37 0.00 6.02 -9.31
CA ILE A 37 -0.32 4.76 -9.99
C ILE A 37 0.96 4.04 -10.42
N LEU A 38 1.90 4.77 -11.04
CA LEU A 38 3.18 4.20 -11.46
C LEU A 38 3.97 3.65 -10.25
N ALA A 39 3.98 4.36 -9.13
CA ALA A 39 4.63 3.88 -7.90
C ALA A 39 4.01 2.55 -7.42
N GLN A 40 2.69 2.46 -7.37
CA GLN A 40 1.99 1.25 -6.92
C GLN A 40 2.25 0.06 -7.85
N LEU A 41 2.16 0.27 -9.16
CA LEU A 41 2.47 -0.77 -10.14
C LEU A 41 3.93 -1.24 -10.04
N THR A 42 4.87 -0.31 -9.87
CA THR A 42 6.30 -0.64 -9.71
C THR A 42 6.54 -1.50 -8.48
N THR A 43 5.94 -1.15 -7.34
CA THR A 43 6.06 -1.92 -6.09
C THR A 43 5.51 -3.33 -6.26
N THR A 44 4.37 -3.47 -6.93
CA THR A 44 3.78 -4.79 -7.21
C THR A 44 4.68 -5.62 -8.12
N MET A 45 5.20 -5.04 -9.20
CA MET A 45 6.11 -5.75 -10.10
C MET A 45 7.39 -6.20 -9.39
N MET A 46 7.92 -5.41 -8.45
CA MET A 46 9.07 -5.81 -7.65
C MET A 46 8.78 -7.09 -6.86
N GLN A 47 7.64 -7.16 -6.17
CA GLN A 47 7.25 -8.36 -5.43
C GLN A 47 7.19 -9.62 -6.31
N TYR A 48 6.77 -9.48 -7.57
CA TYR A 48 6.78 -10.60 -8.52
C TYR A 48 8.17 -11.03 -8.94
N ILE A 49 9.05 -10.07 -9.20
CA ILE A 49 10.44 -10.36 -9.58
C ILE A 49 11.13 -11.10 -8.43
N ASP A 50 10.96 -10.62 -7.20
CA ASP A 50 11.53 -11.25 -6.00
C ASP A 50 11.02 -12.67 -5.81
N ALA A 51 9.70 -12.86 -5.90
CA ALA A 51 9.09 -14.18 -5.80
C ALA A 51 9.61 -15.13 -6.88
N SER A 52 9.83 -14.64 -8.11
CA SER A 52 10.41 -15.41 -9.21
C SER A 52 11.88 -15.78 -8.96
N MET A 53 12.69 -14.82 -8.47
CA MET A 53 14.10 -15.07 -8.17
C MET A 53 14.27 -16.10 -7.06
N VAL A 54 13.50 -15.97 -5.98
CA VAL A 54 13.49 -16.92 -4.86
C VAL A 54 12.89 -18.27 -5.29
N GLY A 55 11.84 -18.26 -6.09
CA GLY A 55 11.22 -19.48 -6.64
C GLY A 55 12.19 -20.33 -7.44
N SER A 56 13.14 -19.70 -8.13
CA SER A 56 14.18 -20.41 -8.89
C SER A 56 15.19 -21.19 -8.02
N MET A 57 15.23 -20.91 -6.70
CA MET A 57 16.08 -21.64 -5.74
C MET A 57 15.44 -22.94 -5.23
N GLY A 58 14.16 -23.15 -5.50
CA GLY A 58 13.41 -24.34 -5.11
C GLY A 58 12.29 -24.10 -4.11
N ALA A 59 11.57 -25.20 -3.81
CA ALA A 59 10.36 -25.15 -3.00
C ALA A 59 10.61 -24.74 -1.52
N GLU A 60 11.72 -25.15 -0.94
CA GLU A 60 12.05 -24.83 0.47
C GLU A 60 12.33 -23.34 0.66
N ALA A 61 13.02 -22.71 -0.29
CA ALA A 61 13.30 -21.28 -0.27
C ALA A 61 11.98 -20.47 -0.39
N SER A 62 11.14 -20.83 -1.35
CA SER A 62 9.82 -20.23 -1.53
C SER A 62 8.92 -20.40 -0.30
N ALA A 63 8.93 -21.60 0.31
CA ALA A 63 8.16 -21.88 1.52
C ALA A 63 8.64 -21.06 2.71
N SER A 64 9.95 -20.85 2.86
CA SER A 64 10.54 -20.05 3.94
C SER A 64 10.07 -18.59 3.89
N ILE A 65 10.03 -17.97 2.71
CA ILE A 65 9.55 -16.59 2.54
C ILE A 65 8.04 -16.52 2.64
N GLY A 66 7.31 -17.42 1.95
CA GLY A 66 5.86 -17.45 1.95
C GLY A 66 5.26 -17.61 3.35
N LEU A 67 5.94 -18.38 4.23
CA LEU A 67 5.54 -18.53 5.63
C LEU A 67 5.55 -17.19 6.38
N MET A 68 6.49 -16.30 6.06
CA MET A 68 6.65 -15.00 6.73
C MET A 68 5.82 -13.89 6.10
N GLU A 69 5.32 -14.07 4.87
CA GLU A 69 4.71 -13.03 4.05
C GLU A 69 3.54 -12.32 4.74
N THR A 70 2.60 -13.07 5.33
CA THR A 70 1.44 -12.48 6.03
C THR A 70 1.89 -11.60 7.20
N THR A 71 2.92 -12.01 7.94
CA THR A 71 3.45 -11.21 9.05
C THR A 71 4.17 -9.96 8.54
N MET A 72 4.89 -10.06 7.42
CA MET A 72 5.51 -8.89 6.78
C MET A 72 4.47 -7.88 6.31
N TRP A 73 3.39 -8.35 5.73
CA TRP A 73 2.27 -7.49 5.32
C TRP A 73 1.62 -6.78 6.51
N LEU A 74 1.46 -7.49 7.63
CA LEU A 74 0.95 -6.90 8.87
C LEU A 74 1.87 -5.80 9.38
N LEU A 75 3.19 -6.07 9.46
CA LEU A 75 4.17 -5.08 9.91
C LEU A 75 4.21 -3.84 8.99
N GLY A 76 4.25 -4.06 7.67
CA GLY A 76 4.20 -2.97 6.69
C GLY A 76 2.93 -2.12 6.79
N SER A 77 1.80 -2.74 7.07
CA SER A 77 0.52 -2.06 7.24
C SER A 77 0.47 -1.24 8.53
N ILE A 78 1.03 -1.73 9.63
CA ILE A 78 1.16 -0.97 10.89
C ILE A 78 2.09 0.23 10.68
N CYS A 79 3.20 0.05 9.96
CA CYS A 79 4.10 1.14 9.58
C CYS A 79 3.38 2.20 8.74
N SER A 80 2.59 1.78 7.76
CA SER A 80 1.80 2.67 6.91
C SER A 80 0.74 3.44 7.71
N ALA A 81 0.02 2.77 8.60
CA ALA A 81 -0.96 3.40 9.48
C ALA A 81 -0.29 4.44 10.41
N THR A 82 0.88 4.10 10.98
CA THR A 82 1.65 5.02 11.83
C THR A 82 2.09 6.26 11.05
N ALA A 83 2.59 6.10 9.83
CA ALA A 83 2.97 7.21 8.97
C ALA A 83 1.76 8.09 8.62
N ALA A 84 0.59 7.48 8.35
CA ALA A 84 -0.64 8.19 8.00
C ALA A 84 -1.07 9.19 9.08
N GLY A 85 -0.90 8.84 10.34
CA GLY A 85 -1.18 9.73 11.47
C GLY A 85 -0.47 11.07 11.41
N PHE A 86 0.71 11.10 10.80
CA PHE A 86 1.51 12.33 10.68
C PHE A 86 1.34 13.02 9.33
N TYR A 87 1.42 12.29 8.20
CA TYR A 87 1.34 12.95 6.89
C TYR A 87 -0.03 13.54 6.60
N VAL A 88 -1.12 13.02 7.19
CA VAL A 88 -2.45 13.63 7.09
C VAL A 88 -2.49 14.97 7.86
N GLN A 89 -1.88 15.05 9.03
CA GLN A 89 -1.75 16.32 9.76
C GLN A 89 -0.97 17.35 8.94
N VAL A 90 0.15 16.95 8.32
CA VAL A 90 0.95 17.81 7.44
C VAL A 90 0.14 18.28 6.24
N SER A 91 -0.66 17.41 5.64
CA SER A 91 -1.55 17.78 4.53
C SER A 91 -2.54 18.89 4.94
N HIS A 92 -3.14 18.79 6.12
CA HIS A 92 -4.03 19.83 6.67
C HIS A 92 -3.29 21.15 6.94
N GLN A 93 -2.10 21.09 7.55
CA GLN A 93 -1.30 22.26 7.88
C GLN A 93 -0.82 23.00 6.63
N LEU A 94 -0.42 22.27 5.59
CA LEU A 94 -0.08 22.86 4.30
C LEU A 94 -1.32 23.45 3.61
N GLY A 95 -2.47 22.80 3.75
CA GLY A 95 -3.74 23.31 3.26
C GLY A 95 -4.13 24.64 3.90
N SER A 96 -3.93 24.79 5.21
CA SER A 96 -4.16 26.04 5.95
C SER A 96 -3.05 27.10 5.74
N ASN A 97 -2.13 26.85 4.81
CA ASN A 97 -1.01 27.73 4.49
C ASN A 97 -0.06 28.00 5.69
N ASP A 98 0.12 26.97 6.55
CA ASP A 98 1.04 27.01 7.69
C ASP A 98 2.18 25.99 7.52
N PRO A 99 3.19 26.28 6.69
CA PRO A 99 4.32 25.38 6.49
C PRO A 99 5.23 25.27 7.70
N ALA A 100 5.25 26.26 8.61
CA ALA A 100 6.05 26.21 9.82
C ALA A 100 5.54 25.11 10.77
N ARG A 101 4.23 25.04 10.96
CA ARG A 101 3.59 23.99 11.75
C ARG A 101 3.75 22.62 11.09
N ALA A 102 3.68 22.55 9.74
CA ALA A 102 3.95 21.33 8.99
C ALA A 102 5.36 20.78 9.21
N ARG A 103 6.39 21.66 9.22
CA ARG A 103 7.77 21.28 9.55
C ARG A 103 7.93 20.84 11.01
N SER A 104 7.23 21.50 11.95
CA SER A 104 7.20 21.06 13.35
C SER A 104 6.61 19.65 13.48
N THR A 105 5.49 19.36 12.80
CA THR A 105 4.88 18.04 12.78
C THR A 105 5.80 17.00 12.11
N LEU A 106 6.52 17.37 11.06
CA LEU A 106 7.52 16.51 10.42
C LEU A 106 8.64 16.10 11.39
N ARG A 107 9.22 17.06 12.13
CA ARG A 107 10.28 16.76 13.14
C ARG A 107 9.79 15.81 14.21
N GLN A 108 8.62 16.09 14.76
CA GLN A 108 8.01 15.25 15.79
C GLN A 108 7.63 13.87 15.24
N GLY A 109 7.18 13.82 13.97
CA GLY A 109 6.90 12.58 13.25
C GLY A 109 8.14 11.70 13.08
N ILE A 110 9.28 12.28 12.67
CA ILE A 110 10.56 11.55 12.53
C ILE A 110 10.90 10.80 13.82
N MET A 111 10.86 11.49 14.96
CA MET A 111 11.16 10.86 16.25
C MET A 111 10.10 9.81 16.63
N SER A 112 8.83 10.11 16.43
CA SER A 112 7.74 9.19 16.78
C SER A 112 7.78 7.91 15.98
N VAL A 113 7.97 8.00 14.64
CA VAL A 113 8.02 6.81 13.79
C VAL A 113 9.29 5.99 14.04
N LEU A 114 10.41 6.63 14.39
CA LEU A 114 11.63 5.94 14.80
C LEU A 114 11.41 5.11 16.06
N VAL A 115 10.83 5.72 17.11
CA VAL A 115 10.55 5.01 18.37
C VAL A 115 9.58 3.85 18.15
N VAL A 116 8.48 4.09 17.45
CA VAL A 116 7.47 3.04 17.19
C VAL A 116 8.06 1.90 16.37
N SER A 117 8.78 2.21 15.27
CA SER A 117 9.38 1.16 14.43
C SER A 117 10.50 0.41 15.13
N ALA A 118 11.29 1.08 15.96
CA ALA A 118 12.31 0.41 16.78
C ALA A 118 11.68 -0.53 17.80
N LEU A 119 10.62 -0.12 18.49
CA LEU A 119 9.90 -0.98 19.43
C LEU A 119 9.27 -2.19 18.73
N ILE A 120 8.58 -1.99 17.62
CA ILE A 120 8.00 -3.10 16.84
C ILE A 120 9.12 -4.00 16.31
N GLY A 121 10.22 -3.43 15.81
CA GLY A 121 11.37 -4.17 15.33
C GLY A 121 12.02 -5.03 16.42
N LEU A 122 12.19 -4.50 17.62
CA LEU A 122 12.72 -5.25 18.76
C LEU A 122 11.79 -6.41 19.17
N VAL A 123 10.48 -6.15 19.23
CA VAL A 123 9.49 -7.22 19.52
C VAL A 123 9.53 -8.28 18.43
N SER A 124 9.54 -7.88 17.17
CA SER A 124 9.62 -8.80 16.02
C SER A 124 10.90 -9.62 16.03
N LEU A 125 12.03 -9.00 16.37
CA LEU A 125 13.33 -9.67 16.50
C LEU A 125 13.31 -10.69 17.64
N ALA A 126 12.73 -10.35 18.79
CA ALA A 126 12.59 -11.26 19.94
C ALA A 126 11.71 -12.48 19.61
N VAL A 127 10.68 -12.29 18.77
CA VAL A 127 9.75 -13.35 18.36
C VAL A 127 10.29 -14.16 17.18
N SER A 128 11.27 -13.64 16.44
CA SER A 128 11.76 -14.25 15.18
C SER A 128 12.20 -15.72 15.31
N PRO A 129 12.78 -16.23 16.40
CA PRO A 129 13.14 -17.63 16.49
C PRO A 129 11.93 -18.57 16.64
N PHE A 130 10.83 -18.07 17.17
CA PHE A 130 9.63 -18.86 17.50
C PHE A 130 8.56 -18.74 16.40
N LEU A 131 8.51 -17.62 15.70
CA LEU A 131 7.44 -17.28 14.76
C LEU A 131 7.24 -18.33 13.66
N PRO A 132 8.29 -18.83 12.96
CA PRO A 132 8.08 -19.83 11.93
C PRO A 132 7.47 -21.13 12.46
N THR A 133 7.85 -21.53 13.67
CA THR A 133 7.29 -22.72 14.33
C THR A 133 5.82 -22.51 14.70
N TRP A 134 5.44 -21.33 15.21
CA TRP A 134 4.04 -21.01 15.52
C TRP A 134 3.16 -20.97 14.27
N LEU A 135 3.74 -20.62 13.13
CA LEU A 135 3.05 -20.61 11.84
C LEU A 135 3.02 -21.98 11.14
N GLY A 136 3.52 -23.04 11.80
CA GLY A 136 3.48 -24.40 11.26
C GLY A 136 4.67 -24.77 10.35
N GLY A 137 5.76 -24.00 10.41
CA GLY A 137 7.00 -24.32 9.69
C GLY A 137 7.65 -25.59 10.19
N ASN A 138 8.12 -26.43 9.25
CA ASN A 138 8.87 -27.64 9.59
C ASN A 138 10.33 -27.31 9.97
N SER A 139 11.05 -28.28 10.52
CA SER A 139 12.43 -28.11 11.00
C SER A 139 13.44 -27.71 9.91
N HIS A 140 13.16 -27.99 8.64
CA HIS A 140 14.05 -27.65 7.51
C HIS A 140 13.95 -26.17 7.11
N ILE A 141 12.75 -25.60 7.11
CA ILE A 141 12.53 -24.21 6.65
C ILE A 141 12.60 -23.20 7.81
N THR A 142 12.35 -23.62 9.07
CA THR A 142 12.30 -22.74 10.24
C THR A 142 13.57 -21.90 10.42
N PRO A 143 14.81 -22.41 10.32
CA PRO A 143 16.02 -21.60 10.52
C PRO A 143 16.15 -20.50 9.47
N THR A 144 15.89 -20.83 8.21
CA THR A 144 16.00 -19.89 7.08
C THR A 144 14.90 -18.81 7.15
N ALA A 145 13.68 -19.21 7.47
CA ALA A 145 12.55 -18.29 7.67
C ALA A 145 12.79 -17.34 8.86
N SER A 146 13.32 -17.85 9.95
CA SER A 146 13.68 -17.06 11.13
C SER A 146 14.79 -16.05 10.82
N ALA A 147 15.85 -16.46 10.11
CA ALA A 147 16.93 -15.55 9.69
C ALA A 147 16.42 -14.46 8.76
N TYR A 148 15.61 -14.82 7.76
CA TYR A 148 14.96 -13.87 6.85
C TYR A 148 14.14 -12.82 7.63
N PHE A 149 13.26 -13.29 8.51
CA PHE A 149 12.42 -12.42 9.32
C PHE A 149 13.23 -11.53 10.27
N ALA A 150 14.26 -12.05 10.92
CA ALA A 150 15.12 -11.29 11.82
C ALA A 150 15.84 -10.13 11.11
N ILE A 151 16.31 -10.33 9.87
CA ILE A 151 16.95 -9.28 9.07
C ILE A 151 15.95 -8.17 8.76
N VAL A 152 14.74 -8.51 8.31
CA VAL A 152 13.71 -7.52 8.00
C VAL A 152 13.21 -6.82 9.27
N ALA A 153 13.02 -7.56 10.38
CA ALA A 153 12.64 -6.98 11.67
C ALA A 153 13.67 -5.94 12.17
N THR A 154 14.96 -6.23 12.03
CA THR A 154 16.03 -5.29 12.37
C THR A 154 16.01 -4.04 11.49
N ALA A 155 15.64 -4.20 10.22
CA ALA A 155 15.56 -3.12 9.24
C ALA A 155 14.22 -2.35 9.28
N LEU A 156 13.29 -2.71 10.15
CA LEU A 156 11.95 -2.10 10.20
C LEU A 156 11.96 -0.57 10.27
N PRO A 157 12.88 0.10 11.00
CA PRO A 157 13.00 1.55 10.96
C PRO A 157 13.31 2.11 9.57
N ILE A 158 14.07 1.38 8.74
CA ILE A 158 14.40 1.78 7.37
C ILE A 158 13.12 1.79 6.52
N PHE A 159 12.34 0.71 6.55
CA PHE A 159 11.05 0.63 5.86
C PHE A 159 10.08 1.71 6.35
N GLN A 160 10.05 1.94 7.67
CA GLN A 160 9.22 2.98 8.27
C GLN A 160 9.58 4.38 7.74
N PHE A 161 10.87 4.72 7.65
CA PHE A 161 11.33 6.00 7.10
C PHE A 161 11.04 6.16 5.62
N SER A 162 11.10 5.09 4.86
CA SER A 162 10.71 5.10 3.44
C SER A 162 9.22 5.43 3.28
N ILE A 163 8.35 4.71 3.97
CA ILE A 163 6.89 4.92 3.95
C ILE A 163 6.53 6.32 4.45
N PHE A 164 7.13 6.72 5.56
CA PHE A 164 6.92 8.04 6.16
C PHE A 164 7.38 9.17 5.24
N GLY A 165 8.59 9.10 4.70
CA GLY A 165 9.15 10.10 3.80
C GLY A 165 8.33 10.23 2.50
N ALA A 166 7.94 9.10 1.92
CA ALA A 166 7.06 9.09 0.76
C ALA A 166 5.69 9.71 1.06
N GLY A 167 5.07 9.36 2.20
CA GLY A 167 3.81 9.93 2.66
C GLY A 167 3.88 11.44 2.88
N MET A 168 4.95 11.94 3.49
CA MET A 168 5.19 13.37 3.71
C MET A 168 5.36 14.13 2.40
N LEU A 169 6.12 13.59 1.45
CA LEU A 169 6.26 14.20 0.12
C LEU A 169 4.93 14.21 -0.64
N ARG A 170 4.17 13.10 -0.59
CA ARG A 170 2.82 13.05 -1.19
C ARG A 170 1.90 14.10 -0.58
N SER A 171 1.88 14.25 0.74
CA SER A 171 1.05 15.24 1.42
C SER A 171 1.37 16.68 1.05
N SER A 172 2.61 16.98 0.63
CA SER A 172 3.00 18.29 0.06
C SER A 172 2.58 18.45 -1.41
N GLY A 173 2.06 17.40 -2.06
CA GLY A 173 1.72 17.35 -3.47
C GLY A 173 2.85 16.89 -4.38
N ASN A 174 3.98 16.46 -3.82
CA ASN A 174 5.08 15.90 -4.59
C ASN A 174 4.93 14.38 -4.72
N MET A 175 4.19 13.95 -5.75
CA MET A 175 4.03 12.51 -6.06
C MET A 175 5.18 11.94 -6.90
N VAL A 176 5.93 12.82 -7.59
CA VAL A 176 6.96 12.38 -8.56
C VAL A 176 8.16 11.75 -7.83
N VAL A 177 8.64 12.40 -6.76
CA VAL A 177 9.80 11.89 -6.02
C VAL A 177 9.55 10.50 -5.43
N PRO A 178 8.44 10.23 -4.70
CA PRO A 178 8.13 8.88 -4.24
C PRO A 178 8.05 7.86 -5.37
N SER A 179 7.44 8.23 -6.52
CA SER A 179 7.32 7.32 -7.67
C SER A 179 8.66 6.98 -8.29
N VAL A 180 9.53 7.97 -8.46
CA VAL A 180 10.90 7.74 -8.97
C VAL A 180 11.68 6.87 -7.98
N MET A 181 11.54 7.12 -6.68
CA MET A 181 12.22 6.31 -5.66
C MET A 181 11.72 4.86 -5.62
N SER A 182 10.43 4.61 -5.89
CA SER A 182 9.93 3.23 -6.06
C SER A 182 10.60 2.51 -7.24
N VAL A 183 10.79 3.20 -8.37
CA VAL A 183 11.51 2.64 -9.53
C VAL A 183 12.99 2.39 -9.22
N VAL A 184 13.65 3.34 -8.55
CA VAL A 184 15.05 3.20 -8.14
C VAL A 184 15.19 2.03 -7.16
N MET A 185 14.32 1.93 -6.18
CA MET A 185 14.29 0.85 -5.19
C MET A 185 14.14 -0.51 -5.88
N MET A 186 13.15 -0.66 -6.78
CA MET A 186 12.96 -1.89 -7.57
C MET A 186 14.22 -2.25 -8.39
N SER A 187 14.82 -1.28 -9.05
CA SER A 187 16.00 -1.52 -9.87
C SER A 187 17.21 -1.97 -9.04
N LEU A 188 17.42 -1.33 -7.89
CA LEU A 188 18.49 -1.69 -6.96
C LEU A 188 18.23 -3.05 -6.31
N ASP A 189 17.00 -3.34 -5.96
CA ASP A 189 16.61 -4.61 -5.36
C ASP A 189 16.90 -5.79 -6.30
N VAL A 190 16.50 -5.69 -7.56
CA VAL A 190 16.82 -6.70 -8.59
C VAL A 190 18.33 -6.90 -8.73
N VAL A 191 19.10 -5.81 -8.76
CA VAL A 191 20.56 -5.88 -8.88
C VAL A 191 21.19 -6.52 -7.64
N PHE A 192 20.82 -6.09 -6.44
CA PHE A 192 21.37 -6.64 -5.21
C PHE A 192 20.95 -8.09 -5.02
N ASN A 193 19.70 -8.45 -5.29
CA ASN A 193 19.22 -9.82 -5.23
C ASN A 193 19.96 -10.73 -6.20
N PHE A 194 20.25 -10.25 -7.42
CA PHE A 194 21.00 -11.02 -8.40
C PHE A 194 22.41 -11.39 -7.90
N PHE A 195 23.10 -10.49 -7.20
CA PHE A 195 24.44 -10.74 -6.65
C PHE A 195 24.44 -11.44 -5.30
N LEU A 196 23.43 -11.23 -4.46
CA LEU A 196 23.41 -11.77 -3.10
C LEU A 196 22.75 -13.15 -3.01
N ILE A 197 21.71 -13.40 -3.79
CA ILE A 197 20.98 -14.67 -3.77
C ILE A 197 21.80 -15.79 -4.36
N PHE A 198 22.35 -15.57 -5.55
CA PHE A 198 22.96 -16.62 -6.34
C PHE A 198 24.46 -16.75 -6.09
N PRO A 199 25.04 -17.97 -6.17
CA PRO A 199 26.47 -18.15 -6.16
C PRO A 199 27.11 -17.67 -7.47
N THR A 200 28.42 -17.53 -7.49
CA THR A 200 29.19 -17.25 -8.72
C THR A 200 28.87 -18.27 -9.79
N ARG A 201 28.36 -17.82 -10.93
CA ARG A 201 27.88 -18.68 -12.03
C ARG A 201 28.17 -18.06 -13.39
N PRO A 202 28.36 -18.90 -14.43
CA PRO A 202 28.42 -18.41 -15.80
C PRO A 202 27.04 -17.95 -16.23
N VAL A 203 26.91 -16.72 -16.72
CA VAL A 203 25.69 -16.15 -17.29
C VAL A 203 25.94 -15.86 -18.76
N GLU A 204 25.08 -16.33 -19.62
CA GLU A 204 25.10 -15.99 -21.04
C GLU A 204 24.51 -14.59 -21.25
N LEU A 205 25.36 -13.64 -21.60
CA LEU A 205 24.94 -12.28 -21.93
C LEU A 205 25.38 -11.98 -23.36
N PHE A 206 24.41 -11.70 -24.23
CA PHE A 206 24.66 -11.38 -25.66
C PHE A 206 25.55 -12.42 -26.41
N GLY A 207 25.44 -13.73 -26.04
CA GLY A 207 26.21 -14.81 -26.67
C GLY A 207 27.61 -15.00 -26.10
N ALA A 208 28.01 -14.25 -25.07
CA ALA A 208 29.26 -14.45 -24.33
C ALA A 208 28.96 -15.03 -22.94
N GLN A 209 29.71 -16.07 -22.56
CA GLN A 209 29.67 -16.60 -21.20
C GLN A 209 30.55 -15.74 -20.29
N ILE A 210 29.91 -14.95 -19.42
CA ILE A 210 30.58 -14.11 -18.43
C ILE A 210 30.40 -14.75 -17.05
N MET A 211 31.54 -14.96 -16.34
CA MET A 211 31.50 -15.40 -14.94
C MET A 211 30.98 -14.23 -14.08
N MET A 212 29.73 -14.32 -13.66
CA MET A 212 29.14 -13.30 -12.76
C MET A 212 29.41 -13.66 -11.31
N PRO A 213 30.04 -12.76 -10.54
CA PRO A 213 30.29 -12.99 -9.12
C PRO A 213 28.97 -12.99 -8.36
N GLY A 214 28.86 -13.87 -7.38
CA GLY A 214 27.69 -13.95 -6.50
C GLY A 214 28.06 -14.50 -5.13
N MET A 215 27.33 -14.08 -4.10
CA MET A 215 27.62 -14.46 -2.71
C MET A 215 26.96 -15.78 -2.30
N GLY A 216 25.93 -16.22 -3.02
CA GLY A 216 25.26 -17.51 -2.75
C GLY A 216 24.54 -17.58 -1.40
N LEU A 217 24.04 -16.45 -0.89
CA LEU A 217 23.39 -16.36 0.42
C LEU A 217 21.93 -16.85 0.41
N GLY A 218 21.38 -17.18 -0.77
CA GLY A 218 20.02 -17.70 -0.89
C GLY A 218 18.96 -16.74 -0.34
N VAL A 219 18.04 -17.27 0.48
CA VAL A 219 16.95 -16.52 1.10
C VAL A 219 17.45 -15.36 1.99
N VAL A 220 18.55 -15.55 2.69
CA VAL A 220 19.19 -14.50 3.50
C VAL A 220 19.71 -13.39 2.58
N GLY A 221 20.24 -13.75 1.41
CA GLY A 221 20.65 -12.80 0.38
C GLY A 221 19.51 -11.94 -0.14
N ALA A 222 18.32 -12.53 -0.33
CA ALA A 222 17.12 -11.78 -0.70
C ALA A 222 16.74 -10.74 0.37
N ALA A 223 16.73 -11.12 1.64
CA ALA A 223 16.44 -10.18 2.74
C ALA A 223 17.45 -9.01 2.76
N ILE A 224 18.74 -9.29 2.66
CA ILE A 224 19.81 -8.27 2.68
C ILE A 224 19.70 -7.38 1.43
N GLY A 225 19.40 -7.95 0.27
CA GLY A 225 19.23 -7.22 -0.99
C GLY A 225 18.12 -6.20 -0.90
N THR A 226 16.93 -6.64 -0.49
CA THR A 226 15.75 -5.78 -0.33
C THR A 226 15.99 -4.69 0.72
N VAL A 227 16.55 -5.04 1.88
CA VAL A 227 16.88 -4.05 2.93
C VAL A 227 17.91 -3.02 2.44
N SER A 228 18.91 -3.45 1.67
CA SER A 228 19.93 -2.55 1.13
C SER A 228 19.35 -1.59 0.08
N ALA A 229 18.49 -2.07 -0.80
CA ALA A 229 17.80 -1.26 -1.79
C ALA A 229 16.87 -0.23 -1.11
N GLU A 230 16.13 -0.68 -0.10
CA GLU A 230 15.24 0.16 0.69
C GLU A 230 16.02 1.23 1.47
N LEU A 231 17.18 0.89 2.05
CA LEU A 231 18.05 1.84 2.74
C LEU A 231 18.50 2.98 1.83
N VAL A 232 18.89 2.68 0.60
CA VAL A 232 19.29 3.69 -0.39
C VAL A 232 18.09 4.56 -0.75
N ALA A 233 16.95 3.96 -1.09
CA ALA A 233 15.74 4.68 -1.45
C ALA A 233 15.20 5.56 -0.30
N ALA A 234 15.16 5.02 0.92
CA ALA A 234 14.74 5.75 2.12
C ALA A 234 15.68 6.93 2.41
N SER A 235 17.01 6.72 2.31
CA SER A 235 18.01 7.76 2.55
C SER A 235 17.86 8.92 1.57
N ILE A 236 17.68 8.64 0.28
CA ILE A 236 17.47 9.65 -0.75
C ILE A 236 16.14 10.37 -0.53
N THR A 237 15.07 9.63 -0.23
CA THR A 237 13.73 10.19 0.03
C THR A 237 13.77 11.13 1.22
N MET A 238 14.38 10.71 2.34
CA MET A 238 14.53 11.54 3.54
C MET A 238 15.45 12.75 3.30
N TYR A 239 16.53 12.60 2.53
CA TYR A 239 17.38 13.71 2.13
C TYR A 239 16.59 14.76 1.34
N ILE A 240 15.82 14.36 0.33
CA ILE A 240 15.00 15.26 -0.47
C ILE A 240 13.93 15.92 0.41
N LEU A 241 13.25 15.16 1.27
CA LEU A 241 12.24 15.67 2.19
C LEU A 241 12.82 16.72 3.13
N CYS A 242 13.90 16.40 3.83
CA CYS A 242 14.44 17.24 4.89
C CYS A 242 15.25 18.43 4.37
N PHE A 243 15.84 18.35 3.17
CA PHE A 243 16.81 19.36 2.71
C PHE A 243 16.48 20.02 1.37
N ARG A 244 15.67 19.38 0.51
CA ARG A 244 15.36 19.89 -0.84
C ARG A 244 13.88 20.24 -1.05
N SER A 245 13.00 19.82 -0.16
CA SER A 245 11.56 20.15 -0.25
C SER A 245 11.34 21.65 -0.08
N LYS A 246 10.48 22.24 -0.90
CA LYS A 246 10.16 23.68 -0.85
C LYS A 246 9.48 24.08 0.46
N GLU A 247 8.62 23.23 0.99
CA GLU A 247 7.72 23.55 2.12
C GLU A 247 8.13 22.86 3.40
N LEU A 248 8.69 21.64 3.29
CA LEU A 248 9.01 20.76 4.42
C LEU A 248 10.50 20.73 4.76
N SER A 249 11.36 21.53 4.09
CA SER A 249 12.79 21.56 4.38
C SER A 249 13.06 22.00 5.81
N LEU A 250 13.80 21.19 6.55
CA LEU A 250 14.17 21.46 7.96
C LEU A 250 15.27 22.51 8.11
N ARG A 251 15.84 23.01 6.98
CA ARG A 251 16.83 24.09 6.98
C ARG A 251 16.22 25.47 7.16
N ILE A 252 14.90 25.62 6.94
CA ILE A 252 14.23 26.92 6.91
C ILE A 252 14.04 27.47 8.33
N ASP A 253 13.77 26.59 9.27
CA ASP A 253 13.55 26.94 10.67
C ASP A 253 14.15 25.91 11.62
N THR A 254 14.32 26.29 12.88
CA THR A 254 14.75 25.41 13.97
C THR A 254 13.55 25.03 14.83
N GLY A 255 13.56 23.82 15.41
CA GLY A 255 12.45 23.36 16.23
C GLY A 255 12.75 22.06 16.97
N ARG A 256 11.87 21.68 17.87
CA ARG A 256 12.02 20.47 18.69
C ARG A 256 11.64 19.23 17.91
N PHE A 257 12.41 18.16 18.08
CA PHE A 257 12.11 16.82 17.57
C PHE A 257 11.25 15.99 18.54
N LEU A 258 11.26 16.37 19.83
CA LEU A 258 10.50 15.67 20.86
C LEU A 258 8.99 15.81 20.58
N PRO A 259 8.26 14.67 20.51
CA PRO A 259 6.85 14.70 20.22
C PRO A 259 6.04 15.34 21.36
N THR A 260 5.12 16.22 21.01
CA THR A 260 4.14 16.76 21.95
C THR A 260 2.90 15.88 21.98
N TRP A 261 2.25 15.77 23.15
CA TRP A 261 1.06 14.96 23.32
C TRP A 261 -0.05 15.34 22.32
N GLY A 262 -0.21 16.60 21.99
CA GLY A 262 -1.23 17.05 21.04
C GLY A 262 -1.02 16.52 19.62
N VAL A 263 0.22 16.44 19.12
CA VAL A 263 0.56 15.86 17.82
C VAL A 263 0.39 14.34 17.84
N VAL A 264 0.88 13.69 18.91
CA VAL A 264 0.79 12.22 19.07
C VAL A 264 -0.66 11.78 19.20
N LYS A 265 -1.48 12.45 20.01
CA LYS A 265 -2.90 12.15 20.17
C LYS A 265 -3.65 12.21 18.85
N ARG A 266 -3.39 13.25 18.04
CA ARG A 266 -3.99 13.35 16.69
C ARG A 266 -3.49 12.25 15.76
N ALA A 267 -2.21 11.92 15.80
CA ALA A 267 -1.65 10.82 15.03
C ALA A 267 -2.31 9.49 15.41
N LEU A 268 -2.44 9.19 16.70
CA LEU A 268 -3.10 7.97 17.19
C LEU A 268 -4.56 7.89 16.80
N HIS A 269 -5.28 9.01 16.80
CA HIS A 269 -6.68 9.04 16.37
C HIS A 269 -6.88 8.60 14.91
N ILE A 270 -5.88 8.87 14.05
CA ILE A 270 -5.88 8.45 12.65
C ILE A 270 -5.31 7.03 12.51
N SER A 271 -4.16 6.77 13.11
CA SER A 271 -3.38 5.54 12.94
C SER A 271 -4.02 4.32 13.60
N LEU A 272 -4.58 4.48 14.81
CA LEU A 272 -5.08 3.35 15.60
C LEU A 272 -6.24 2.60 14.91
N PRO A 273 -7.29 3.28 14.40
CA PRO A 273 -8.34 2.60 13.66
C PRO A 273 -7.83 1.89 12.40
N MET A 274 -6.88 2.52 11.68
CA MET A 274 -6.26 1.94 10.49
C MET A 274 -5.43 0.70 10.82
N GLY A 275 -4.61 0.77 11.87
CA GLY A 275 -3.76 -0.36 12.31
C GLY A 275 -4.60 -1.54 12.80
N LEU A 276 -5.63 -1.28 13.61
CA LEU A 276 -6.55 -2.32 14.08
C LEU A 276 -7.33 -2.95 12.92
N GLN A 277 -7.84 -2.14 12.00
CA GLN A 277 -8.48 -2.63 10.79
C GLN A 277 -7.56 -3.60 10.06
N GLN A 278 -6.30 -3.24 9.84
CA GLN A 278 -5.37 -4.04 9.08
C GLN A 278 -5.04 -5.38 9.75
N THR A 279 -4.91 -5.36 11.08
CA THR A 279 -4.71 -6.59 11.86
C THR A 279 -5.88 -7.56 11.71
N ILE A 280 -7.12 -7.04 11.79
CA ILE A 280 -8.32 -7.86 11.62
C ILE A 280 -8.50 -8.28 10.15
N MET A 281 -8.09 -7.46 9.18
CA MET A 281 -8.06 -7.83 7.77
C MET A 281 -7.13 -9.02 7.50
N CYS A 282 -5.93 -9.02 8.07
CA CYS A 282 -5.02 -10.16 7.95
C CYS A 282 -5.64 -11.47 8.47
N SER A 283 -6.38 -11.40 9.59
CA SER A 283 -7.10 -12.59 10.10
C SER A 283 -8.21 -13.07 9.16
N ALA A 284 -8.86 -12.16 8.42
CA ALA A 284 -9.85 -12.54 7.40
C ALA A 284 -9.21 -13.23 6.19
N TYR A 285 -8.00 -12.83 5.77
CA TYR A 285 -7.25 -13.55 4.74
C TYR A 285 -6.90 -14.97 5.17
N VAL A 286 -6.44 -15.15 6.41
CA VAL A 286 -6.19 -16.49 6.98
C VAL A 286 -7.47 -17.33 6.97
N MET A 287 -8.61 -16.75 7.38
CA MET A 287 -9.90 -17.43 7.38
C MET A 287 -10.33 -17.84 5.95
N THR A 288 -10.13 -16.98 4.97
CA THR A 288 -10.39 -17.31 3.55
C THR A 288 -9.55 -18.51 3.10
N THR A 289 -8.27 -18.55 3.48
CA THR A 289 -7.39 -19.69 3.19
C THR A 289 -7.90 -20.98 3.83
N ILE A 290 -8.38 -20.93 5.08
CA ILE A 290 -8.98 -22.08 5.78
C ILE A 290 -10.23 -22.58 5.04
N ILE A 291 -11.05 -21.69 4.48
CA ILE A 291 -12.23 -22.06 3.70
C ILE A 291 -11.84 -22.71 2.36
N ILE A 292 -10.76 -22.25 1.73
CA ILE A 292 -10.30 -22.76 0.44
C ILE A 292 -9.53 -24.07 0.58
N ALA A 293 -8.79 -24.28 1.67
CA ALA A 293 -7.92 -25.45 1.85
C ALA A 293 -8.61 -26.81 1.61
N PRO A 294 -9.85 -27.07 2.08
CA PRO A 294 -10.57 -28.32 1.82
C PRO A 294 -10.98 -28.53 0.38
N LEU A 295 -10.95 -27.48 -0.47
CA LEU A 295 -11.35 -27.57 -1.88
C LEU A 295 -10.27 -28.22 -2.78
N GLY A 296 -9.10 -28.51 -2.22
CA GLY A 296 -8.02 -29.22 -2.88
C GLY A 296 -6.94 -28.33 -3.48
N THR A 297 -5.85 -28.96 -3.91
CA THR A 297 -4.62 -28.29 -4.37
C THR A 297 -4.82 -27.42 -5.61
N PHE A 298 -5.68 -27.86 -6.54
CA PHE A 298 -5.99 -27.08 -7.75
C PHE A 298 -6.71 -25.76 -7.41
N ALA A 299 -7.63 -25.80 -6.44
CA ALA A 299 -8.35 -24.61 -5.98
C ALA A 299 -7.40 -23.64 -5.27
N ILE A 300 -6.50 -24.14 -4.41
CA ILE A 300 -5.49 -23.33 -3.73
C ILE A 300 -4.57 -22.63 -4.75
N ALA A 301 -4.07 -23.38 -5.73
CA ALA A 301 -3.20 -22.83 -6.77
C ALA A 301 -3.93 -21.80 -7.64
N ALA A 302 -5.15 -22.09 -8.08
CA ALA A 302 -5.95 -21.16 -8.87
C ALA A 302 -6.28 -19.87 -8.10
N ASN A 303 -6.58 -19.97 -6.79
CA ASN A 303 -6.78 -18.83 -5.92
C ASN A 303 -5.52 -17.97 -5.79
N SER A 304 -4.36 -18.60 -5.57
CA SER A 304 -3.09 -17.87 -5.42
C SER A 304 -2.73 -17.10 -6.69
N PHE A 305 -2.80 -17.75 -7.85
CA PHE A 305 -2.53 -17.08 -9.14
C PHE A 305 -3.60 -16.02 -9.46
N GLY A 306 -4.86 -16.27 -9.10
CA GLY A 306 -5.95 -15.32 -9.27
C GLY A 306 -5.70 -14.03 -8.51
N ILE A 307 -5.37 -14.11 -7.20
CA ILE A 307 -5.05 -12.95 -6.36
C ILE A 307 -3.87 -12.16 -6.94
N ILE A 308 -2.88 -12.85 -7.45
CA ILE A 308 -1.71 -12.24 -8.09
C ILE A 308 -2.15 -11.37 -9.29
N ILE A 309 -2.92 -11.92 -10.21
CA ILE A 309 -3.37 -11.19 -11.41
C ILE A 309 -4.33 -10.06 -11.03
N GLU A 310 -5.26 -10.29 -10.11
CA GLU A 310 -6.18 -9.28 -9.57
C GLU A 310 -5.43 -8.10 -8.97
N SER A 311 -4.32 -8.33 -8.26
CA SER A 311 -3.55 -7.25 -7.63
C SER A 311 -3.06 -6.21 -8.63
N LEU A 312 -2.68 -6.60 -9.83
CA LEU A 312 -2.31 -5.66 -10.90
C LEU A 312 -3.47 -4.77 -11.35
N CYS A 313 -4.71 -5.27 -11.22
CA CYS A 313 -5.90 -4.53 -11.62
C CYS A 313 -6.30 -3.48 -10.57
N TYR A 314 -6.21 -3.79 -9.29
CA TYR A 314 -6.65 -2.84 -8.25
C TYR A 314 -5.55 -1.89 -7.75
N MET A 315 -4.27 -2.15 -7.99
CA MET A 315 -3.18 -1.26 -7.55
C MET A 315 -3.30 0.18 -8.09
N PRO A 316 -3.75 0.45 -9.32
CA PRO A 316 -4.04 1.81 -9.76
C PRO A 316 -5.04 2.54 -8.87
N GLY A 317 -6.03 1.83 -8.30
CA GLY A 317 -6.98 2.38 -7.34
C GLY A 317 -6.31 2.95 -6.09
N TYR A 318 -5.33 2.27 -5.54
CA TYR A 318 -4.54 2.78 -4.40
C TYR A 318 -3.72 4.02 -4.76
N GLY A 319 -3.14 4.09 -5.97
CA GLY A 319 -2.46 5.29 -6.43
C GLY A 319 -3.40 6.51 -6.53
N ILE A 320 -4.63 6.30 -7.00
CA ILE A 320 -5.66 7.35 -7.04
C ILE A 320 -6.11 7.72 -5.62
N ALA A 321 -6.21 6.75 -4.69
CA ALA A 321 -6.53 6.99 -3.29
C ALA A 321 -5.46 7.85 -2.59
N ASP A 322 -4.17 7.66 -2.88
CA ASP A 322 -3.08 8.50 -2.38
C ASP A 322 -3.23 9.96 -2.85
N ALA A 323 -3.57 10.16 -4.12
CA ALA A 323 -3.85 11.50 -4.67
C ALA A 323 -5.09 12.13 -4.00
N ALA A 324 -6.16 11.36 -3.82
CA ALA A 324 -7.37 11.80 -3.15
C ALA A 324 -7.10 12.20 -1.69
N THR A 325 -6.33 11.40 -0.95
CA THR A 325 -5.92 11.68 0.44
C THR A 325 -5.23 13.04 0.54
N THR A 326 -4.32 13.34 -0.38
CA THR A 326 -3.59 14.60 -0.40
C THR A 326 -4.50 15.79 -0.72
N LEU A 327 -5.31 15.69 -1.78
CA LEU A 327 -6.17 16.79 -2.22
C LEU A 327 -7.28 17.10 -1.23
N VAL A 328 -7.90 16.06 -0.68
CA VAL A 328 -8.91 16.18 0.37
C VAL A 328 -8.31 16.77 1.64
N GLY A 329 -7.14 16.27 2.06
CA GLY A 329 -6.45 16.79 3.24
C GLY A 329 -6.09 18.27 3.12
N GLN A 330 -5.50 18.68 2.01
CA GLN A 330 -5.17 20.09 1.78
C GLN A 330 -6.43 20.98 1.65
N SER A 331 -7.49 20.50 0.97
CA SER A 331 -8.74 21.24 0.87
C SER A 331 -9.45 21.38 2.21
N MET A 332 -9.37 20.36 3.07
CA MET A 332 -9.89 20.40 4.43
C MET A 332 -9.11 21.39 5.31
N GLY A 333 -7.78 21.35 5.24
CA GLY A 333 -6.93 22.31 5.94
C GLY A 333 -7.17 23.75 5.52
N ALA A 334 -7.47 23.98 4.23
CA ALA A 334 -7.84 25.29 3.70
C ALA A 334 -9.28 25.73 4.06
N GLY A 335 -10.06 24.90 4.76
CA GLY A 335 -11.47 25.18 5.08
C GLY A 335 -12.41 25.16 3.87
N ARG A 336 -11.97 24.61 2.72
CA ARG A 336 -12.71 24.64 1.44
C ARG A 336 -13.54 23.37 1.24
N HIS A 337 -14.61 23.23 1.98
CA HIS A 337 -15.43 22.03 2.04
C HIS A 337 -16.08 21.63 0.69
N GLU A 338 -16.54 22.61 -0.08
CA GLU A 338 -17.11 22.34 -1.40
C GLU A 338 -16.06 21.84 -2.39
N LEU A 339 -14.85 22.42 -2.34
CA LEU A 339 -13.75 21.96 -3.17
C LEU A 339 -13.31 20.55 -2.77
N MET A 340 -13.28 20.26 -1.47
CA MET A 340 -13.00 18.95 -0.93
C MET A 340 -13.98 17.88 -1.46
N LYS A 341 -15.31 18.17 -1.44
CA LYS A 341 -16.32 17.28 -2.02
C LYS A 341 -16.10 17.04 -3.51
N ARG A 342 -15.77 18.10 -4.25
CA ARG A 342 -15.51 17.99 -5.70
C ARG A 342 -14.29 17.11 -5.96
N PHE A 343 -13.18 17.31 -5.25
CA PHE A 343 -12.02 16.43 -5.38
C PHE A 343 -12.31 14.98 -4.98
N ALA A 344 -13.11 14.77 -3.94
CA ALA A 344 -13.53 13.43 -3.54
C ALA A 344 -14.28 12.71 -4.68
N TRP A 345 -15.31 13.35 -5.24
CA TRP A 345 -16.09 12.75 -6.34
C TRP A 345 -15.31 12.61 -7.64
N LEU A 346 -14.44 13.58 -7.99
CA LEU A 346 -13.56 13.49 -9.16
C LEU A 346 -12.57 12.32 -9.01
N SER A 347 -11.99 12.15 -7.83
CA SER A 347 -11.05 11.04 -7.59
C SER A 347 -11.76 9.69 -7.61
N VAL A 348 -12.95 9.58 -7.00
CA VAL A 348 -13.74 8.35 -7.06
C VAL A 348 -14.16 8.04 -8.50
N GLY A 349 -14.64 9.04 -9.25
CA GLY A 349 -15.00 8.87 -10.66
C GLY A 349 -13.82 8.42 -11.51
N LEU A 350 -12.63 9.00 -11.30
CA LEU A 350 -11.40 8.56 -11.98
C LEU A 350 -11.06 7.12 -11.62
N GLY A 351 -11.11 6.77 -10.33
CA GLY A 351 -10.84 5.41 -9.85
C GLY A 351 -11.77 4.37 -10.46
N VAL A 352 -13.07 4.65 -10.43
CA VAL A 352 -14.10 3.79 -11.03
C VAL A 352 -13.85 3.60 -12.53
N THR A 353 -13.52 4.68 -13.24
CA THR A 353 -13.24 4.60 -14.68
C THR A 353 -12.00 3.79 -14.99
N VAL A 354 -10.90 4.04 -14.29
CA VAL A 354 -9.62 3.33 -14.49
C VAL A 354 -9.79 1.85 -14.17
N MET A 355 -10.37 1.52 -13.02
CA MET A 355 -10.54 0.12 -12.63
C MET A 355 -11.64 -0.60 -13.44
N ALA A 356 -12.63 0.11 -13.97
CA ALA A 356 -13.56 -0.47 -14.95
C ALA A 356 -12.82 -0.91 -16.23
N VAL A 357 -11.90 -0.08 -16.73
CA VAL A 357 -11.06 -0.43 -17.88
C VAL A 357 -10.16 -1.61 -17.53
N MET A 358 -9.52 -1.60 -16.36
CA MET A 358 -8.69 -2.72 -15.88
C MET A 358 -9.49 -4.00 -15.71
N GLY A 359 -10.73 -3.92 -15.22
CA GLY A 359 -11.65 -5.06 -15.13
C GLY A 359 -11.96 -5.66 -16.51
N VAL A 360 -12.20 -4.82 -17.52
CA VAL A 360 -12.37 -5.31 -18.91
C VAL A 360 -11.09 -5.98 -19.41
N VAL A 361 -9.92 -5.37 -19.17
CA VAL A 361 -8.61 -5.95 -19.54
C VAL A 361 -8.41 -7.29 -18.83
N MET A 362 -8.72 -7.40 -17.54
CA MET A 362 -8.64 -8.65 -16.79
C MET A 362 -9.62 -9.71 -17.31
N TYR A 363 -10.87 -9.35 -17.60
CA TYR A 363 -11.87 -10.27 -18.12
C TYR A 363 -11.45 -10.89 -19.46
N VAL A 364 -10.95 -10.08 -20.39
CA VAL A 364 -10.50 -10.52 -21.70
C VAL A 364 -9.14 -11.21 -21.61
N GLY A 365 -8.22 -10.67 -20.82
CA GLY A 365 -6.85 -11.15 -20.68
C GLY A 365 -6.66 -12.35 -19.73
N ALA A 366 -7.68 -12.72 -18.94
CA ALA A 366 -7.59 -13.78 -17.95
C ALA A 366 -7.03 -15.11 -18.51
N PRO A 367 -7.43 -15.60 -19.71
CA PRO A 367 -6.87 -16.84 -20.26
C PRO A 367 -5.36 -16.75 -20.53
N THR A 368 -4.90 -15.62 -21.06
CA THR A 368 -3.48 -15.37 -21.35
C THR A 368 -2.69 -15.22 -20.06
N ALA A 369 -3.18 -14.44 -19.10
CA ALA A 369 -2.54 -14.23 -17.83
C ALA A 369 -2.38 -15.54 -17.05
N MET A 370 -3.42 -16.38 -16.98
CA MET A 370 -3.35 -17.68 -16.34
C MET A 370 -2.44 -18.67 -17.08
N ALA A 371 -2.39 -18.61 -18.41
CA ALA A 371 -1.48 -19.45 -19.20
C ALA A 371 0.00 -19.11 -18.95
N MET A 372 0.31 -17.86 -18.64
CA MET A 372 1.67 -17.42 -18.25
C MET A 372 2.05 -17.88 -16.84
N MET A 373 1.06 -18.10 -15.95
CA MET A 373 1.32 -18.49 -14.57
C MET A 373 1.52 -19.99 -14.38
N THR A 374 0.80 -20.82 -15.15
CA THR A 374 0.84 -22.28 -14.97
C THR A 374 0.54 -23.04 -16.25
N PRO A 375 1.23 -24.18 -16.50
CA PRO A 375 0.90 -25.09 -17.57
C PRO A 375 -0.32 -25.99 -17.25
N ALA A 376 -0.74 -26.09 -15.96
CA ALA A 376 -1.81 -26.98 -15.52
C ALA A 376 -3.18 -26.48 -16.00
N GLU A 377 -3.84 -27.24 -16.90
CA GLU A 377 -5.08 -26.82 -17.55
C GLU A 377 -6.24 -26.63 -16.58
N GLU A 378 -6.37 -27.49 -15.58
CA GLU A 378 -7.44 -27.37 -14.56
C GLU A 378 -7.30 -26.10 -13.73
N VAL A 379 -6.06 -25.77 -13.32
CA VAL A 379 -5.77 -24.53 -12.58
C VAL A 379 -6.07 -23.32 -13.45
N ARG A 380 -5.69 -23.36 -14.74
CA ARG A 380 -5.97 -22.27 -15.68
C ARG A 380 -7.48 -22.07 -15.84
N ARG A 381 -8.25 -23.14 -16.04
CA ARG A 381 -9.70 -23.06 -16.22
C ARG A 381 -10.37 -22.42 -15.00
N LEU A 382 -10.06 -22.92 -13.79
CA LEU A 382 -10.58 -22.36 -12.55
C LEU A 382 -10.16 -20.90 -12.37
N GLY A 383 -8.89 -20.57 -12.59
CA GLY A 383 -8.38 -19.22 -12.48
C GLY A 383 -9.05 -18.21 -13.43
N VAL A 384 -9.27 -18.62 -14.68
CA VAL A 384 -10.00 -17.79 -15.66
C VAL A 384 -11.44 -17.53 -15.22
N GLU A 385 -12.12 -18.54 -14.71
CA GLU A 385 -13.50 -18.40 -14.25
C GLU A 385 -13.61 -17.42 -13.07
N VAL A 386 -12.73 -17.56 -12.05
CA VAL A 386 -12.77 -16.70 -10.88
C VAL A 386 -12.36 -15.27 -11.20
N LEU A 387 -11.35 -15.06 -12.04
CA LEU A 387 -10.95 -13.71 -12.49
C LEU A 387 -12.07 -13.01 -13.27
N ARG A 388 -12.82 -13.73 -14.08
CA ARG A 388 -13.97 -13.17 -14.79
C ARG A 388 -15.13 -12.79 -13.87
N ILE A 389 -15.34 -13.53 -12.78
CA ILE A 389 -16.30 -13.16 -11.73
C ILE A 389 -15.87 -11.85 -11.08
N GLU A 390 -14.62 -11.74 -10.69
CA GLU A 390 -14.08 -10.58 -9.98
C GLU A 390 -14.05 -9.32 -10.84
N ALA A 391 -13.82 -9.45 -12.14
CA ALA A 391 -13.77 -8.32 -13.08
C ALA A 391 -15.01 -7.40 -13.00
N PHE A 392 -16.17 -7.93 -12.64
CA PHE A 392 -17.40 -7.15 -12.45
C PHE A 392 -17.39 -6.30 -11.18
N ALA A 393 -16.62 -6.69 -10.16
CA ALA A 393 -16.52 -5.97 -8.90
C ALA A 393 -15.52 -4.80 -8.95
N GLU A 394 -14.57 -4.82 -9.89
CA GLU A 394 -13.47 -3.84 -9.98
C GLU A 394 -13.91 -2.37 -9.89
N PRO A 395 -14.98 -1.92 -10.60
CA PRO A 395 -15.43 -0.53 -10.49
C PRO A 395 -15.92 -0.17 -9.08
N MET A 396 -16.61 -1.09 -8.42
CA MET A 396 -17.11 -0.88 -7.06
C MET A 396 -15.98 -1.01 -6.03
N PHE A 397 -15.01 -1.85 -6.29
CA PHE A 397 -13.79 -1.93 -5.48
C PHE A 397 -13.01 -0.61 -5.54
N ALA A 398 -12.87 -0.01 -6.73
CA ALA A 398 -12.32 1.35 -6.86
C ALA A 398 -13.06 2.38 -6.00
N ALA A 399 -14.40 2.35 -6.05
CA ALA A 399 -15.22 3.24 -5.23
C ALA A 399 -14.91 3.10 -3.73
N ALA A 400 -14.71 1.86 -3.24
CA ALA A 400 -14.33 1.61 -1.86
C ALA A 400 -12.92 2.11 -1.55
N ILE A 401 -11.90 1.73 -2.35
CA ILE A 401 -10.50 2.11 -2.12
C ILE A 401 -10.32 3.61 -2.13
N VAL A 402 -10.83 4.29 -3.16
CA VAL A 402 -10.63 5.74 -3.31
C VAL A 402 -11.42 6.52 -2.26
N SER A 403 -12.67 6.10 -1.94
CA SER A 403 -13.44 6.72 -0.86
C SER A 403 -12.78 6.53 0.51
N TYR A 404 -12.17 5.37 0.76
CA TYR A 404 -11.37 5.18 1.98
C TYR A 404 -10.22 6.19 2.06
N GLY A 405 -9.47 6.39 0.96
CA GLY A 405 -8.43 7.42 0.86
C GLY A 405 -8.95 8.85 1.12
N VAL A 406 -10.15 9.16 0.61
CA VAL A 406 -10.85 10.43 0.90
C VAL A 406 -11.08 10.61 2.41
N PHE A 407 -11.59 9.59 3.09
CA PHE A 407 -11.84 9.64 4.54
C PHE A 407 -10.53 9.71 5.35
N VAL A 408 -9.47 9.01 4.91
CA VAL A 408 -8.13 9.14 5.52
C VAL A 408 -7.63 10.57 5.40
N GLY A 409 -7.71 11.18 4.20
CA GLY A 409 -7.34 12.57 3.98
C GLY A 409 -8.11 13.56 4.85
N ALA A 410 -9.36 13.24 5.16
CA ALA A 410 -10.19 14.00 6.08
C ALA A 410 -9.97 13.69 7.56
N ALA A 411 -8.98 12.85 7.91
CA ALA A 411 -8.71 12.35 9.26
C ALA A 411 -9.92 11.66 9.94
N LYS A 412 -10.80 11.03 9.15
CA LYS A 412 -12.00 10.30 9.61
C LYS A 412 -11.87 8.82 9.32
N THR A 413 -10.96 8.16 10.02
CA THR A 413 -10.58 6.76 9.74
C THR A 413 -11.45 5.72 10.45
N LEU A 414 -12.03 6.05 11.61
CA LEU A 414 -12.74 5.08 12.45
C LEU A 414 -13.96 4.45 11.75
N VAL A 415 -14.87 5.27 11.23
CA VAL A 415 -16.11 4.75 10.59
C VAL A 415 -15.79 3.95 9.32
N PRO A 416 -14.96 4.43 8.39
CA PRO A 416 -14.54 3.66 7.23
C PRO A 416 -13.83 2.34 7.59
N SER A 417 -13.03 2.32 8.65
CA SER A 417 -12.39 1.10 9.14
C SER A 417 -13.42 0.08 9.62
N ILE A 418 -14.41 0.51 10.40
CA ILE A 418 -15.52 -0.34 10.83
C ILE A 418 -16.33 -0.86 9.63
N MET A 419 -16.61 -0.01 8.64
CA MET A 419 -17.32 -0.41 7.41
C MET A 419 -16.57 -1.51 6.66
N ASN A 420 -15.25 -1.39 6.51
CA ASN A 420 -14.42 -2.44 5.93
C ASN A 420 -14.49 -3.75 6.71
N LEU A 421 -14.40 -3.68 8.04
CA LEU A 421 -14.45 -4.87 8.89
C LEU A 421 -15.80 -5.58 8.80
N ILE A 422 -16.90 -4.84 8.89
CA ILE A 422 -18.27 -5.39 8.76
C ILE A 422 -18.45 -6.02 7.37
N SER A 423 -17.96 -5.37 6.32
CA SER A 423 -18.10 -5.89 4.97
C SER A 423 -17.35 -7.22 4.81
N ILE A 424 -16.08 -7.29 5.23
CA ILE A 424 -15.25 -8.48 5.04
C ILE A 424 -15.73 -9.64 5.92
N TRP A 425 -15.89 -9.41 7.21
CA TRP A 425 -16.29 -10.46 8.14
C TRP A 425 -17.76 -10.82 8.03
N GLY A 426 -18.64 -9.81 7.92
CA GLY A 426 -20.09 -10.01 7.86
C GLY A 426 -20.58 -10.52 6.51
N VAL A 427 -19.98 -10.10 5.40
CA VAL A 427 -20.44 -10.47 4.05
C VAL A 427 -19.50 -11.48 3.40
N ARG A 428 -18.21 -11.14 3.21
CA ARG A 428 -17.28 -12.01 2.45
C ARG A 428 -17.10 -13.36 3.12
N ILE A 429 -16.67 -13.39 4.39
CA ILE A 429 -16.36 -14.65 5.09
C ILE A 429 -17.61 -15.48 5.27
N SER A 430 -18.74 -14.88 5.66
CA SER A 430 -20.01 -15.59 5.85
C SER A 430 -20.51 -16.20 4.54
N LEU A 431 -20.53 -15.43 3.45
CA LEU A 431 -20.97 -15.95 2.15
C LEU A 431 -19.98 -16.99 1.58
N ALA A 432 -18.68 -16.78 1.74
CA ALA A 432 -17.68 -17.74 1.29
C ALA A 432 -17.85 -19.10 2.01
N ALA A 433 -18.05 -19.09 3.33
CA ALA A 433 -18.30 -20.30 4.10
C ALA A 433 -19.58 -21.04 3.66
N MET A 434 -20.62 -20.30 3.27
CA MET A 434 -21.89 -20.87 2.79
C MET A 434 -21.80 -21.41 1.34
N LEU A 435 -21.07 -20.70 0.47
CA LEU A 435 -21.05 -21.04 -0.96
C LEU A 435 -19.91 -22.01 -1.32
N ALA A 436 -18.81 -22.05 -0.57
CA ALA A 436 -17.67 -22.92 -0.85
C ALA A 436 -18.05 -24.43 -0.90
N PRO A 437 -18.89 -24.99 0.02
CA PRO A 437 -19.24 -26.40 -0.03
C PRO A 437 -20.02 -26.81 -1.30
N SER A 438 -20.83 -25.91 -1.85
CA SER A 438 -21.70 -26.21 -3.02
C SER A 438 -21.08 -25.80 -4.36
N MET A 439 -20.28 -24.72 -4.38
CA MET A 439 -19.76 -24.13 -5.62
C MET A 439 -18.22 -24.16 -5.71
N GLY A 440 -17.54 -24.69 -4.68
CA GLY A 440 -16.09 -24.72 -4.63
C GLY A 440 -15.46 -23.32 -4.65
N LEU A 441 -14.32 -23.17 -5.33
CA LEU A 441 -13.60 -21.90 -5.45
C LEU A 441 -14.44 -20.79 -6.07
N ARG A 442 -15.31 -21.13 -7.04
CA ARG A 442 -16.24 -20.14 -7.64
C ARG A 442 -17.12 -19.49 -6.57
N GLY A 443 -17.63 -20.26 -5.60
CA GLY A 443 -18.45 -19.75 -4.51
C GLY A 443 -17.70 -18.73 -3.64
N VAL A 444 -16.43 -18.97 -3.36
CA VAL A 444 -15.57 -18.03 -2.60
C VAL A 444 -15.39 -16.72 -3.37
N TRP A 445 -15.12 -16.77 -4.67
CA TRP A 445 -14.93 -15.55 -5.47
C TRP A 445 -16.24 -14.82 -5.78
N ILE A 446 -17.36 -15.51 -5.88
CA ILE A 446 -18.68 -14.87 -5.92
C ILE A 446 -18.95 -14.12 -4.62
N ALA A 447 -18.64 -14.73 -3.46
CA ALA A 447 -18.75 -14.06 -2.17
C ALA A 447 -17.87 -12.79 -2.09
N MET A 448 -16.65 -12.86 -2.65
CA MET A 448 -15.74 -11.72 -2.76
C MET A 448 -16.33 -10.62 -3.67
N CYS A 449 -16.78 -10.97 -4.86
CA CYS A 449 -17.41 -10.04 -5.80
C CYS A 449 -18.64 -9.33 -5.19
N ILE A 450 -19.53 -10.07 -4.54
CA ILE A 450 -20.71 -9.50 -3.84
C ILE A 450 -20.26 -8.54 -2.74
N GLU A 451 -19.28 -8.94 -1.95
CA GLU A 451 -18.75 -8.12 -0.85
C GLU A 451 -18.10 -6.83 -1.37
N LEU A 452 -17.28 -6.89 -2.42
CA LEU A 452 -16.66 -5.70 -3.00
C LEU A 452 -17.70 -4.74 -3.58
N CYS A 453 -18.74 -5.27 -4.22
CA CYS A 453 -19.89 -4.47 -4.68
C CYS A 453 -20.63 -3.83 -3.51
N PHE A 454 -20.90 -4.59 -2.46
CA PHE A 454 -21.54 -4.09 -1.23
C PHE A 454 -20.68 -3.01 -0.56
N ARG A 455 -19.37 -3.27 -0.42
CA ARG A 455 -18.42 -2.32 0.16
C ARG A 455 -18.38 -1.01 -0.62
N GLY A 456 -18.23 -1.08 -1.93
CA GLY A 456 -18.27 0.09 -2.80
C GLY A 456 -19.55 0.89 -2.62
N PHE A 457 -20.69 0.21 -2.59
CA PHE A 457 -22.00 0.85 -2.39
C PHE A 457 -22.10 1.59 -1.06
N ILE A 458 -21.77 0.95 0.07
CA ILE A 458 -21.84 1.61 1.38
C ILE A 458 -20.88 2.80 1.49
N PHE A 459 -19.70 2.72 0.86
CA PHE A 459 -18.75 3.84 0.81
C PHE A 459 -19.28 5.02 -0.02
N LEU A 460 -19.91 4.77 -1.16
CA LEU A 460 -20.54 5.81 -1.98
C LEU A 460 -21.72 6.46 -1.25
N VAL A 461 -22.55 5.67 -0.58
CA VAL A 461 -23.65 6.18 0.25
C VAL A 461 -23.09 7.06 1.37
N LYS A 462 -22.07 6.58 2.08
CA LYS A 462 -21.41 7.37 3.13
C LYS A 462 -20.82 8.68 2.61
N LEU A 463 -20.19 8.65 1.43
CA LEU A 463 -19.61 9.83 0.79
C LEU A 463 -20.72 10.83 0.40
N LYS A 464 -21.83 10.35 -0.14
CA LYS A 464 -22.98 11.19 -0.53
C LYS A 464 -23.62 11.91 0.67
N PHE A 465 -23.84 11.17 1.76
CA PHE A 465 -24.49 11.69 2.97
C PHE A 465 -23.49 12.26 3.99
N TRP A 466 -22.23 12.44 3.60
CA TRP A 466 -21.23 12.99 4.49
C TRP A 466 -21.50 14.47 4.80
N ASN A 467 -22.03 14.72 6.01
CA ASN A 467 -22.27 16.07 6.51
C ASN A 467 -20.98 16.65 7.07
N ILE A 468 -20.30 17.47 6.26
CA ILE A 468 -18.98 18.02 6.54
C ILE A 468 -19.01 19.08 7.64
N GLN A 469 -20.12 19.83 7.77
CA GLN A 469 -20.24 20.90 8.76
C GLN A 469 -20.09 20.42 10.21
N ASN A 470 -20.54 19.19 10.52
CA ASN A 470 -20.32 18.60 11.83
C ASN A 470 -18.88 18.08 12.06
N SER A 471 -18.13 17.86 10.97
CA SER A 471 -16.75 17.36 11.06
C SER A 471 -15.75 18.45 11.46
N CYS A 472 -16.05 19.72 11.19
CA CYS A 472 -15.15 20.86 11.47
C CYS A 472 -15.28 21.42 12.88
N LYS A 473 -16.44 21.23 13.55
CA LYS A 473 -16.63 21.69 14.92
C LYS A 473 -15.66 21.04 15.93
N HIS A 474 -15.14 19.87 15.63
CA HIS A 474 -14.14 19.21 16.50
C HIS A 474 -12.71 19.62 16.19
N TYR A 475 -12.38 20.04 14.95
CA TYR A 475 -11.02 20.44 14.57
C TYR A 475 -10.68 21.88 15.03
N GLY A 476 -11.67 22.77 15.11
CA GLY A 476 -11.49 24.16 15.54
C GLY A 476 -11.44 24.38 17.05
N LYS A 477 -11.76 23.38 17.88
CA LYS A 477 -11.67 23.47 19.35
C LYS A 477 -10.33 23.02 19.92
N ASP A 478 -9.49 22.36 19.11
CA ASP A 478 -8.16 21.85 19.51
C ASP A 478 -7.01 22.64 18.85
N GLN A 479 -7.31 23.78 18.21
CA GLN A 479 -6.34 24.75 17.73
C GLN A 479 -6.07 25.83 18.79
#